data_73affae4d02d58c70601440afc4f579f
#
_entry.id   73affae4d02d58c70601440afc4f579f
#
_cell.length_a   1.000
_cell.length_b   1.000
_cell.length_c   1.000
_cell.angle_alpha   90.00
_cell.angle_beta   90.00
_cell.angle_gamma   90.00
#
_symmetry.space_group_name_H-M   'P 1'
#
loop_
_entity.id
_entity.type
_entity.pdbx_description
1 polymer ?
#
loop_
_entity_poly.entity_id
_entity_poly.type
_entity_poly.pdbx_seq_one_letter_code
_entity_poly.pdbx_strand_id
1 'polypeptide(L)'
;MQTHISEQVDEIAWVRDLFPQARDYLDTYERFGLLGARGVYGHAIHLEPRERDRLAETGASVVHCPTSNTFIGSGLCDVAGLKGQGITTGLATDTGGGSSFSMLRTMAAAYEVAQLRG
;
A
#
# COMPACT_ATOMS: atom_id res chain seq x y z
N MET A 1 -12.26 -7.28 2.27
CA MET A 1 -12.12 -5.89 2.76
C MET A 1 -11.17 -5.14 1.84
N GLN A 2 -11.40 -3.85 1.62
CA GLN A 2 -10.48 -2.94 0.93
C GLN A 2 -10.26 -1.71 1.80
N THR A 3 -9.01 -1.28 1.94
CA THR A 3 -8.63 -0.11 2.73
C THR A 3 -7.28 0.44 2.26
N HIS A 4 -6.87 1.60 2.79
CA HIS A 4 -5.54 2.18 2.60
C HIS A 4 -4.61 1.75 3.73
N ILE A 5 -3.29 1.75 3.48
CA ILE A 5 -2.29 1.45 4.49
C ILE A 5 -0.96 2.15 4.17
N SER A 6 -0.38 2.75 5.18
CA SER A 6 1.01 3.24 5.18
C SER A 6 1.34 4.04 3.91
N GLU A 7 0.43 4.96 3.56
CA GLU A 7 0.58 5.80 2.37
C GLU A 7 1.53 6.95 2.62
N GLN A 8 1.37 7.66 3.77
CA GLN A 8 2.16 8.84 4.10
C GLN A 8 2.74 8.75 5.52
N VAL A 9 3.92 9.35 5.71
CA VAL A 9 4.62 9.34 6.99
C VAL A 9 3.81 10.00 8.10
N ASP A 10 3.18 11.14 7.80
CA ASP A 10 2.35 11.87 8.78
C ASP A 10 1.07 11.10 9.13
N GLU A 11 0.48 10.39 8.16
CA GLU A 11 -0.65 9.49 8.39
C GLU A 11 -0.26 8.35 9.34
N ILE A 12 0.88 7.73 9.13
CA ILE A 12 1.39 6.65 10.00
C ILE A 12 1.61 7.15 11.43
N ALA A 13 2.18 8.35 11.58
CA ALA A 13 2.37 8.96 12.89
C ALA A 13 1.01 9.21 13.58
N TRP A 14 0.05 9.72 12.85
CA TRP A 14 -1.30 9.96 13.36
C TRP A 14 -2.02 8.66 13.77
N VAL A 15 -1.93 7.61 12.94
CA VAL A 15 -2.48 6.30 13.28
C VAL A 15 -1.84 5.74 14.56
N ARG A 16 -0.54 5.91 14.73
CA ARG A 16 0.18 5.51 15.96
C ARG A 16 -0.36 6.23 17.19
N ASP A 17 -0.67 7.52 17.08
CA ASP A 17 -1.24 8.32 18.18
C ASP A 17 -2.67 7.88 18.51
N LEU A 18 -3.47 7.53 17.50
CA LEU A 18 -4.85 7.06 17.68
C LEU A 18 -4.93 5.64 18.23
N PHE A 19 -3.96 4.79 17.92
CA PHE A 19 -3.92 3.37 18.30
C PHE A 19 -2.60 3.00 19.00
N PRO A 20 -2.29 3.62 20.16
CA PRO A 20 -0.99 3.45 20.84
C PRO A 20 -0.69 2.02 21.29
N GLN A 21 -1.68 1.14 21.33
CA GLN A 21 -1.53 -0.27 21.66
C GLN A 21 -1.29 -1.16 20.42
N ALA A 22 -1.38 -0.62 19.21
CA ALA A 22 -1.05 -1.36 17.98
C ALA A 22 0.46 -1.39 17.77
N ARG A 23 0.96 -2.52 17.25
CA ARG A 23 2.40 -2.71 16.98
C ARG A 23 2.88 -1.87 15.79
N ASP A 24 2.00 -1.69 14.81
CA ASP A 24 2.20 -0.93 13.58
C ASP A 24 0.84 -0.57 12.96
N TYR A 25 0.82 0.04 11.77
CA TYR A 25 -0.42 0.43 11.11
C TYR A 25 -1.27 -0.79 10.73
N LEU A 26 -0.66 -1.85 10.17
CA LEU A 26 -1.38 -3.07 9.78
C LEU A 26 -2.04 -3.75 10.99
N ASP A 27 -1.43 -3.67 12.18
CA ASP A 27 -1.97 -4.24 13.41
C ASP A 27 -3.33 -3.62 13.79
N THR A 28 -3.61 -2.39 13.39
CA THR A 28 -4.91 -1.77 13.59
C THR A 28 -6.04 -2.51 12.88
N TYR A 29 -5.74 -3.20 11.76
CA TYR A 29 -6.66 -4.07 11.04
C TYR A 29 -6.60 -5.51 11.53
N GLU A 30 -5.39 -6.03 11.76
CA GLU A 30 -5.15 -7.42 12.17
C GLU A 30 -5.89 -7.76 13.47
N ARG A 31 -5.85 -6.87 14.46
CA ARG A 31 -6.51 -7.04 15.77
C ARG A 31 -8.03 -7.21 15.68
N PHE A 32 -8.65 -6.74 14.63
CA PHE A 32 -10.08 -6.88 14.38
C PHE A 32 -10.43 -7.99 13.37
N GLY A 33 -9.44 -8.87 13.04
CA GLY A 33 -9.66 -9.98 12.12
C GLY A 33 -9.85 -9.54 10.66
N LEU A 34 -9.38 -8.35 10.30
CA LEU A 34 -9.56 -7.78 8.96
C LEU A 34 -8.39 -8.11 8.02
N LEU A 35 -7.31 -8.72 8.53
CA LEU A 35 -6.17 -9.17 7.73
C LEU A 35 -6.38 -10.62 7.25
N GLY A 36 -6.14 -10.88 5.97
CA GLY A 36 -6.24 -12.20 5.36
C GLY A 36 -6.38 -12.17 3.84
N ALA A 37 -6.52 -13.34 3.22
CA ALA A 37 -6.49 -13.53 1.77
C ALA A 37 -7.56 -12.74 0.98
N ARG A 38 -8.59 -12.23 1.64
CA ARG A 38 -9.62 -11.36 1.03
C ARG A 38 -9.42 -9.89 1.38
N GLY A 39 -8.27 -9.53 1.96
CA GLY A 39 -7.86 -8.16 2.24
C GLY A 39 -7.12 -7.56 1.04
N VAL A 40 -7.46 -6.34 0.67
CA VAL A 40 -6.80 -5.53 -0.37
C VAL A 40 -6.39 -4.20 0.25
N TYR A 41 -5.09 -3.93 0.25
CA TYR A 41 -4.50 -2.77 0.93
C TYR A 41 -3.90 -1.80 -0.10
N GLY A 42 -4.44 -0.60 -0.16
CA GLY A 42 -3.99 0.46 -1.08
C GLY A 42 -2.68 1.10 -0.63
N HIS A 43 -1.90 1.56 -1.59
CA HIS A 43 -0.64 2.29 -1.48
C HIS A 43 0.53 1.48 -0.92
N ALA A 44 0.53 1.11 0.35
CA ALA A 44 1.54 0.26 1.00
C ALA A 44 2.99 0.72 0.74
N ILE A 45 3.23 2.04 0.80
CA ILE A 45 4.51 2.67 0.42
C ILE A 45 5.54 2.51 1.53
N HIS A 46 5.13 2.80 2.77
CA HIS A 46 6.01 2.91 3.93
C HIS A 46 5.80 1.75 4.91
N LEU A 47 5.61 0.53 4.37
CA LEU A 47 5.43 -0.67 5.20
C LEU A 47 6.70 -1.00 6.00
N GLU A 48 6.52 -1.28 7.28
CA GLU A 48 7.55 -1.86 8.14
C GLU A 48 7.79 -3.35 7.80
N PRO A 49 8.95 -3.93 8.15
CA PRO A 49 9.26 -5.34 7.84
C PRO A 49 8.18 -6.32 8.33
N ARG A 50 7.69 -6.14 9.57
CA ARG A 50 6.63 -6.99 10.12
C ARG A 50 5.34 -6.93 9.29
N GLU A 51 4.95 -5.75 8.82
CA GLU A 51 3.74 -5.57 8.01
C GLU A 51 3.85 -6.33 6.70
N ARG A 52 5.02 -6.29 6.05
CA ARG A 52 5.32 -7.06 4.83
C ARG A 52 5.23 -8.57 5.08
N ASP A 53 5.84 -9.06 6.15
CA ASP A 53 5.81 -10.47 6.52
C ASP A 53 4.36 -10.92 6.75
N ARG A 54 3.57 -10.15 7.48
CA ARG A 54 2.16 -10.48 7.76
C ARG A 54 1.28 -10.47 6.52
N LEU A 55 1.48 -9.51 5.59
CA LEU A 55 0.78 -9.49 4.31
C LEU A 55 1.08 -10.75 3.48
N ALA A 56 2.35 -11.17 3.42
CA ALA A 56 2.77 -12.38 2.73
C ALA A 56 2.18 -13.64 3.37
N GLU A 57 2.31 -13.81 4.68
CA GLU A 57 1.85 -14.98 5.44
C GLU A 57 0.33 -15.19 5.35
N THR A 58 -0.43 -14.11 5.34
CA THR A 58 -1.90 -14.15 5.34
C THR A 58 -2.52 -14.20 3.94
N GLY A 59 -1.69 -14.08 2.89
CA GLY A 59 -2.14 -14.04 1.51
C GLY A 59 -2.94 -12.78 1.14
N ALA A 60 -2.79 -11.72 1.93
CA ALA A 60 -3.39 -10.42 1.62
C ALA A 60 -2.76 -9.80 0.36
N SER A 61 -3.49 -8.91 -0.30
CA SER A 61 -3.05 -8.28 -1.53
C SER A 61 -2.79 -6.80 -1.34
N VAL A 62 -1.84 -6.25 -2.09
CA VAL A 62 -1.55 -4.82 -2.16
C VAL A 62 -1.97 -4.28 -3.53
N VAL A 63 -2.52 -3.08 -3.59
CA VAL A 63 -2.74 -2.35 -4.83
C VAL A 63 -1.91 -1.08 -4.88
N HIS A 64 -1.08 -1.00 -5.91
CA HIS A 64 -0.24 0.15 -6.18
C HIS A 64 -1.03 1.24 -6.92
N CYS A 65 -0.99 2.47 -6.41
CA CYS A 65 -1.73 3.63 -6.92
C CYS A 65 -0.76 4.70 -7.46
N PRO A 66 0.03 4.42 -8.51
CA PRO A 66 1.17 5.27 -8.88
C PRO A 66 0.78 6.71 -9.23
N THR A 67 -0.34 6.91 -9.93
CA THR A 67 -0.80 8.25 -10.31
C THR A 67 -1.22 9.10 -9.11
N SER A 68 -1.77 8.47 -8.07
CA SER A 68 -2.10 9.13 -6.80
C SER A 68 -0.84 9.40 -5.98
N ASN A 69 -0.03 8.36 -5.75
CA ASN A 69 1.17 8.45 -4.92
C ASN A 69 2.13 9.55 -5.40
N THR A 70 2.29 9.70 -6.72
CA THR A 70 3.15 10.76 -7.29
C THR A 70 2.47 12.13 -7.28
N PHE A 71 1.17 12.21 -7.51
CA PHE A 71 0.43 13.48 -7.51
C PHE A 71 0.34 14.10 -6.11
N ILE A 72 0.08 13.27 -5.09
CA ILE A 72 -0.02 13.72 -3.69
C ILE A 72 1.36 13.86 -3.04
N GLY A 73 2.38 13.19 -3.59
CA GLY A 73 3.73 13.18 -3.03
C GLY A 73 3.93 12.14 -1.91
N SER A 74 3.11 11.10 -1.89
CA SER A 74 3.16 10.04 -0.87
C SER A 74 4.47 9.23 -0.92
N GLY A 75 5.06 9.04 -2.11
CA GLY A 75 6.32 8.32 -2.31
C GLY A 75 6.25 7.26 -3.40
N LEU A 76 7.32 6.46 -3.52
CA LEU A 76 7.46 5.43 -4.53
C LEU A 76 7.28 4.03 -3.90
N CYS A 77 6.20 3.34 -4.23
CA CYS A 77 5.92 2.00 -3.73
C CYS A 77 6.93 0.96 -4.26
N ASP A 78 7.39 0.07 -3.37
CA ASP A 78 8.34 -1.00 -3.68
C ASP A 78 7.62 -2.26 -4.22
N VAL A 79 7.03 -2.15 -5.40
CA VAL A 79 6.27 -3.25 -6.02
C VAL A 79 7.16 -4.46 -6.28
N ALA A 80 8.41 -4.26 -6.69
CA ALA A 80 9.34 -5.36 -6.96
C ALA A 80 9.69 -6.13 -5.68
N GLY A 81 10.00 -5.41 -4.59
CA GLY A 81 10.26 -6.02 -3.28
C GLY A 81 9.05 -6.75 -2.71
N LEU A 82 7.84 -6.18 -2.83
CA LEU A 82 6.60 -6.82 -2.39
C LEU A 82 6.36 -8.14 -3.14
N LYS A 83 6.51 -8.14 -4.46
CA LYS A 83 6.42 -9.37 -5.29
C LYS A 83 7.49 -10.39 -4.93
N GLY A 84 8.72 -9.94 -4.68
CA GLY A 84 9.82 -10.79 -4.25
C GLY A 84 9.55 -11.50 -2.93
N GLN A 85 8.73 -10.94 -2.05
CA GLN A 85 8.26 -11.52 -0.80
C GLN A 85 6.98 -12.37 -0.95
N GLY A 86 6.50 -12.57 -2.18
CA GLY A 86 5.31 -13.38 -2.46
C GLY A 86 3.98 -12.64 -2.25
N ILE A 87 4.00 -11.34 -2.03
CA ILE A 87 2.78 -10.54 -1.85
C ILE A 87 2.12 -10.30 -3.22
N THR A 88 0.86 -10.67 -3.35
CA THR A 88 0.07 -10.38 -4.55
C THR A 88 -0.10 -8.88 -4.72
N THR A 89 0.28 -8.36 -5.89
CA THR A 89 0.17 -6.92 -6.18
C THR A 89 -0.71 -6.66 -7.39
N GLY A 90 -1.58 -5.66 -7.28
CA GLY A 90 -2.40 -5.12 -8.36
C GLY A 90 -2.16 -3.64 -8.59
N LEU A 91 -2.94 -3.04 -9.48
CA LEU A 91 -2.95 -1.59 -9.77
C LEU A 91 -4.33 -1.01 -9.50
N ALA A 92 -4.37 0.24 -9.04
CA ALA A 92 -5.59 1.01 -8.92
C ALA A 92 -5.35 2.48 -9.32
N THR A 93 -6.41 3.13 -9.82
CA THR A 93 -6.38 4.55 -10.19
C THR A 93 -6.41 5.45 -8.96
N ASP A 94 -6.98 4.97 -7.87
CA ASP A 94 -7.29 5.79 -6.70
C ASP A 94 -8.08 7.05 -7.10
N THR A 95 -9.24 6.81 -7.70
CA THR A 95 -10.14 7.86 -8.18
C THR A 95 -10.43 8.89 -7.08
N GLY A 96 -10.11 10.16 -7.35
CA GLY A 96 -10.21 11.28 -6.40
C GLY A 96 -8.84 11.73 -5.87
N GLY A 97 -7.95 10.82 -5.49
CA GLY A 97 -6.54 11.10 -5.17
C GLY A 97 -5.64 11.01 -6.40
N GLY A 98 -5.92 10.06 -7.29
CA GLY A 98 -5.19 9.90 -8.55
C GLY A 98 -5.53 10.93 -9.60
N SER A 99 -4.56 11.22 -10.47
CA SER A 99 -4.67 12.21 -11.54
C SER A 99 -5.39 11.71 -12.80
N SER A 100 -5.88 10.47 -12.85
CA SER A 100 -6.52 9.87 -14.03
C SER A 100 -7.42 8.69 -13.68
N PHE A 101 -8.53 8.55 -14.41
CA PHE A 101 -9.39 7.36 -14.37
C PHE A 101 -8.89 6.21 -15.28
N SER A 102 -7.88 6.47 -16.10
CA SER A 102 -7.39 5.51 -17.09
C SER A 102 -6.42 4.50 -16.47
N MET A 103 -6.79 3.22 -16.47
CA MET A 103 -5.89 2.13 -16.05
C MET A 103 -4.65 2.03 -16.96
N LEU A 104 -4.75 2.37 -18.25
CA LEU A 104 -3.58 2.40 -19.16
C LEU A 104 -2.57 3.47 -18.71
N ARG A 105 -3.05 4.66 -18.29
CA ARG A 105 -2.18 5.69 -17.72
C ARG A 105 -1.59 5.25 -16.37
N THR A 106 -2.38 4.58 -15.55
CA THR A 106 -1.90 4.00 -14.28
C THR A 106 -0.80 2.96 -14.53
N MET A 107 -0.95 2.10 -15.55
CA MET A 107 0.08 1.13 -15.93
C MET A 107 1.38 1.82 -16.42
N ALA A 108 1.27 2.87 -17.22
CA ALA A 108 2.42 3.66 -17.65
C ALA A 108 3.14 4.29 -16.45
N ALA A 109 2.40 4.93 -15.54
CA ALA A 109 2.96 5.51 -14.33
C ALA A 109 3.60 4.44 -13.42
N ALA A 110 3.04 3.24 -13.31
CA ALA A 110 3.63 2.14 -12.56
C ALA A 110 5.00 1.73 -13.11
N TYR A 111 5.14 1.69 -14.44
CA TYR A 111 6.41 1.44 -15.10
C TYR A 111 7.44 2.55 -14.79
N GLU A 112 7.03 3.82 -14.93
CA GLU A 112 7.90 4.98 -14.66
C GLU A 112 8.39 4.97 -13.20
N VAL A 113 7.49 4.72 -12.25
CA VAL A 113 7.84 4.59 -10.82
C VAL A 113 8.82 3.46 -10.57
N ALA A 114 8.63 2.30 -11.22
CA ALA A 114 9.54 1.18 -11.09
C ALA A 114 10.95 1.53 -11.62
N GLN A 115 11.05 2.27 -12.73
CA GLN A 115 12.34 2.72 -13.28
C GLN A 115 13.04 3.74 -12.35
N LEU A 116 12.28 4.65 -11.74
CA LEU A 116 12.82 5.66 -10.82
C LEU A 116 13.31 5.05 -9.50
N ARG A 117 12.72 3.96 -9.09
CA ARG A 117 13.10 3.30 -7.84
C ARG A 117 14.34 2.42 -7.98
N GLY A 118 14.60 1.86 -9.15
CA GLY A 118 15.76 1.00 -9.46
C GLY A 118 15.48 -0.45 -9.14
#